data_bf1bfa263bc7ba52c7ae5d120a1c64c3
#
_entry.id   bf1bfa263bc7ba52c7ae5d120a1c64c3
#
_cell.length_a   1.000
_cell.length_b   1.000
_cell.length_c   1.000
_cell.angle_alpha   90.00
_cell.angle_beta   90.00
_cell.angle_gamma   90.00
#
_symmetry.space_group_name_H-M   'P 1'
#
loop_
_entity.id
_entity.type
_entity.pdbx_description
1 polymer ?
#
loop_
_entity_poly.entity_id
_entity_poly.type
_entity_poly.pdbx_seq_one_letter_code
_entity_poly.pdbx_strand_id
1 'polypeptide(L)'
;FPTRRSSDLEIDEIKLLEDLENLSPSLELKRDVFLFACFTGLPYSDLKKMGRKYIKQDNDGSFYIKHTRTKNNMLSIVPLLPKAEAILMKYSKTDDFRDFEWKIPCNQKFNDGLKKLGELAGIQKPLITHLGRHTFATTVTLSNGVSLESVSKMLGHSSIRHTQVYAKDVASKVKGELNHVKKLFQ
;
A
#
# COMPACT_ATOMS: atom_id res chain seq x y z
N PHE A 1 12.70 26.00 7.78
CA PHE A 1 11.77 25.18 8.56
C PHE A 1 12.16 23.72 8.37
N PRO A 2 12.37 22.94 9.45
CA PRO A 2 12.58 21.53 9.31
C PRO A 2 11.33 20.96 8.62
N THR A 3 11.50 20.38 7.43
CA THR A 3 10.47 19.60 6.78
C THR A 3 10.04 18.52 7.75
N ARG A 4 8.79 18.57 8.22
CA ARG A 4 8.19 17.46 8.96
C ARG A 4 8.43 16.21 8.11
N ARG A 5 9.28 15.31 8.56
CA ARG A 5 9.45 14.02 7.89
C ARG A 5 8.07 13.41 7.81
N SER A 6 7.64 13.06 6.59
CA SER A 6 6.37 12.33 6.38
C SER A 6 6.33 11.17 7.35
N SER A 7 5.20 10.97 8.01
CA SER A 7 4.98 9.76 8.83
C SER A 7 4.93 8.51 7.96
N ASP A 8 4.67 8.67 6.66
CA ASP A 8 4.49 7.59 5.69
C ASP A 8 5.85 7.17 5.10
N LEU A 9 5.93 5.94 4.59
CA LEU A 9 7.16 5.47 3.96
C LEU A 9 7.41 6.21 2.65
N GLU A 10 8.65 6.61 2.46
CA GLU A 10 9.17 7.09 1.17
C GLU A 10 9.49 5.89 0.26
N ILE A 11 9.63 6.14 -1.06
CA ILE A 11 9.94 5.09 -2.05
C ILE A 11 11.22 4.32 -1.68
N ASP A 12 12.23 5.02 -1.20
CA ASP A 12 13.50 4.39 -0.81
C ASP A 12 13.35 3.50 0.43
N GLU A 13 12.48 3.88 1.39
CA GLU A 13 12.18 3.04 2.54
C GLU A 13 11.39 1.77 2.16
N ILE A 14 10.50 1.87 1.15
CA ILE A 14 9.84 0.69 0.57
C ILE A 14 10.87 -0.26 -0.04
N LYS A 15 11.85 0.27 -0.80
CA LYS A 15 12.94 -0.52 -1.38
C LYS A 15 13.80 -1.20 -0.32
N LEU A 16 14.14 -0.50 0.78
CA LEU A 16 14.87 -1.11 1.89
C LEU A 16 14.16 -2.34 2.46
N LEU A 17 12.83 -2.33 2.52
CA LEU A 17 12.04 -3.50 2.93
C LEU A 17 12.05 -4.60 1.86
N GLU A 18 11.94 -4.24 0.57
CA GLU A 18 12.00 -5.19 -0.54
C GLU A 18 13.34 -5.93 -0.58
N ASP A 19 14.44 -5.22 -0.32
CA ASP A 19 15.82 -5.71 -0.40
C ASP A 19 16.26 -6.53 0.82
N LEU A 20 15.43 -6.67 1.85
CA LEU A 20 15.74 -7.51 3.01
C LEU A 20 15.88 -8.99 2.61
N GLU A 21 17.05 -9.55 2.84
CA GLU A 21 17.36 -10.94 2.57
C GLU A 21 17.49 -11.77 3.87
N ASN A 22 17.57 -13.08 3.72
CA ASN A 22 17.80 -14.04 4.81
C ASN A 22 16.78 -13.94 5.97
N LEU A 23 15.54 -13.58 5.65
CA LEU A 23 14.45 -13.54 6.60
C LEU A 23 13.92 -14.95 6.90
N SER A 24 13.50 -15.20 8.13
CA SER A 24 12.71 -16.39 8.42
C SER A 24 11.40 -16.37 7.62
N PRO A 25 10.81 -17.54 7.26
CA PRO A 25 9.56 -17.58 6.48
C PRO A 25 8.42 -16.77 7.09
N SER A 26 8.37 -16.71 8.43
CA SER A 26 7.39 -15.90 9.16
C SER A 26 7.61 -14.39 9.02
N LEU A 27 8.86 -13.92 8.99
CA LEU A 27 9.17 -12.50 8.78
C LEU A 27 9.00 -12.12 7.31
N GLU A 28 9.41 -13.00 6.40
CA GLU A 28 9.22 -12.80 4.97
C GLU A 28 7.74 -12.63 4.62
N LEU A 29 6.86 -13.50 5.10
CA LEU A 29 5.41 -13.36 4.92
C LEU A 29 4.91 -12.00 5.45
N LYS A 30 5.36 -11.57 6.62
CA LYS A 30 4.90 -10.29 7.20
C LYS A 30 5.40 -9.10 6.38
N ARG A 31 6.65 -9.13 5.89
CA ARG A 31 7.19 -8.14 4.95
C ARG A 31 6.34 -8.06 3.70
N ASP A 32 6.11 -9.18 3.06
CA ASP A 32 5.42 -9.26 1.78
C ASP A 32 3.94 -8.83 1.89
N VAL A 33 3.25 -9.24 2.95
CA VAL A 33 1.88 -8.79 3.24
C VAL A 33 1.84 -7.28 3.54
N PHE A 34 2.83 -6.74 4.23
CA PHE A 34 2.92 -5.31 4.49
C PHE A 34 3.20 -4.52 3.20
N LEU A 35 4.14 -4.99 2.36
CA LEU A 35 4.40 -4.40 1.05
C LEU A 35 3.15 -4.47 0.14
N PHE A 36 2.43 -5.57 0.18
CA PHE A 36 1.16 -5.68 -0.52
C PHE A 36 0.15 -4.64 -0.04
N ALA A 37 0.10 -4.35 1.27
CA ALA A 37 -0.71 -3.25 1.80
C ALA A 37 -0.23 -1.88 1.30
N CYS A 38 1.08 -1.67 1.14
CA CYS A 38 1.64 -0.45 0.55
C CYS A 38 1.26 -0.27 -0.93
N PHE A 39 1.03 -1.37 -1.67
CA PHE A 39 0.67 -1.33 -3.09
C PHE A 39 -0.83 -1.42 -3.36
N THR A 40 -1.67 -1.68 -2.35
CA THR A 40 -3.12 -1.87 -2.53
C THR A 40 -3.97 -1.01 -1.60
N GLY A 41 -3.40 -0.50 -0.52
CA GLY A 41 -4.13 0.26 0.49
C GLY A 41 -5.10 -0.58 1.35
N LEU A 42 -5.07 -1.90 1.23
CA LEU A 42 -5.94 -2.78 2.00
C LEU A 42 -5.59 -2.73 3.50
N PRO A 43 -6.58 -2.59 4.39
CA PRO A 43 -6.34 -2.70 5.82
C PRO A 43 -6.13 -4.16 6.22
N TYR A 44 -5.51 -4.38 7.38
CA TYR A 44 -5.21 -5.69 7.92
C TYR A 44 -6.43 -6.65 7.95
N SER A 45 -7.61 -6.14 8.33
CA SER A 45 -8.84 -6.96 8.38
C SER A 45 -9.24 -7.53 7.02
N ASP A 46 -8.99 -6.76 5.95
CA ASP A 46 -9.36 -7.14 4.59
C ASP A 46 -8.24 -8.00 3.97
N LEU A 47 -6.96 -7.73 4.30
CA LEU A 47 -5.81 -8.59 3.93
C LEU A 47 -5.98 -10.02 4.42
N LYS A 48 -6.47 -10.22 5.65
CA LYS A 48 -6.74 -11.56 6.20
C LYS A 48 -7.79 -12.36 5.45
N LYS A 49 -8.69 -11.67 4.75
CA LYS A 49 -9.81 -12.29 4.01
C LYS A 49 -9.51 -12.42 2.52
N MET A 50 -8.37 -11.85 2.08
CA MET A 50 -8.00 -11.87 0.67
C MET A 50 -7.90 -13.28 0.12
N GLY A 51 -8.32 -13.45 -1.13
CA GLY A 51 -8.26 -14.67 -1.88
C GLY A 51 -8.77 -14.47 -3.30
N ARG A 52 -8.66 -15.47 -4.14
CA ARG A 52 -9.00 -15.47 -5.58
C ARG A 52 -10.32 -14.76 -5.91
N LYS A 53 -11.36 -14.96 -5.10
CA LYS A 53 -12.71 -14.39 -5.33
C LYS A 53 -12.75 -12.87 -5.43
N TYR A 54 -11.77 -12.18 -4.84
CA TYR A 54 -11.69 -10.72 -4.83
C TYR A 54 -10.89 -10.16 -6.00
N ILE A 55 -10.09 -10.98 -6.68
CA ILE A 55 -9.29 -10.57 -7.83
C ILE A 55 -10.11 -10.79 -9.10
N LYS A 56 -10.31 -9.71 -9.83
CA LYS A 56 -11.07 -9.68 -11.09
C LYS A 56 -10.15 -9.29 -12.22
N GLN A 57 -10.47 -9.75 -13.41
CA GLN A 57 -9.80 -9.35 -14.64
C GLN A 57 -10.70 -8.43 -15.44
N ASP A 58 -10.15 -7.36 -15.97
CA ASP A 58 -10.83 -6.46 -16.88
C ASP A 58 -10.71 -6.93 -18.34
N ASN A 59 -11.44 -6.29 -19.24
CA ASN A 59 -11.48 -6.63 -20.67
C ASN A 59 -10.12 -6.41 -21.38
N ASP A 60 -9.29 -5.52 -20.85
CA ASP A 60 -7.93 -5.25 -21.34
C ASP A 60 -6.87 -6.25 -20.82
N GLY A 61 -7.30 -7.22 -20.00
CA GLY A 61 -6.43 -8.21 -19.38
C GLY A 61 -5.81 -7.78 -18.05
N SER A 62 -5.95 -6.52 -17.64
CA SER A 62 -5.46 -6.04 -16.34
C SER A 62 -6.27 -6.62 -15.18
N PHE A 63 -5.62 -6.68 -14.00
CA PHE A 63 -6.27 -7.21 -12.80
C PHE A 63 -6.55 -6.10 -11.79
N TYR A 64 -7.62 -6.29 -11.02
CA TYR A 64 -8.01 -5.41 -9.94
C TYR A 64 -8.64 -6.18 -8.78
N ILE A 65 -8.50 -5.63 -7.59
CA ILE A 65 -9.18 -6.11 -6.39
C ILE A 65 -10.54 -5.42 -6.29
N LYS A 66 -11.60 -6.21 -6.17
CA LYS A 66 -12.97 -5.72 -5.90
C LYS A 66 -13.49 -6.37 -4.63
N HIS A 67 -13.66 -5.58 -3.59
CA HIS A 67 -14.16 -6.07 -2.32
C HIS A 67 -15.02 -5.04 -1.61
N THR A 68 -15.88 -5.50 -0.73
CA THR A 68 -16.64 -4.65 0.18
C THR A 68 -15.89 -4.60 1.51
N ARG A 69 -15.59 -3.40 1.97
CA ARG A 69 -14.83 -3.17 3.20
C ARG A 69 -15.56 -3.68 4.42
N THR A 70 -14.86 -4.42 5.26
CA THR A 70 -15.42 -5.02 6.49
C THR A 70 -15.96 -3.96 7.46
N LYS A 71 -15.35 -2.77 7.52
CA LYS A 71 -15.67 -1.74 8.53
C LYS A 71 -16.92 -0.92 8.20
N ASN A 72 -17.18 -0.61 6.94
CA ASN A 72 -18.20 0.38 6.55
C ASN A 72 -19.05 -0.03 5.34
N ASN A 73 -18.92 -1.27 4.88
CA ASN A 73 -19.62 -1.84 3.72
C ASN A 73 -19.43 -1.05 2.40
N MET A 74 -18.41 -0.20 2.31
CA MET A 74 -18.11 0.55 1.09
C MET A 74 -17.36 -0.32 0.09
N LEU A 75 -17.74 -0.20 -1.18
CA LEU A 75 -17.05 -0.86 -2.27
C LEU A 75 -15.66 -0.23 -2.45
N SER A 76 -14.66 -1.07 -2.55
CA SER A 76 -13.27 -0.71 -2.86
C SER A 76 -12.86 -1.42 -4.15
N ILE A 77 -12.32 -0.66 -5.09
CA ILE A 77 -11.80 -1.18 -6.36
C ILE A 77 -10.38 -0.64 -6.49
N VAL A 78 -9.41 -1.55 -6.49
CA VAL A 78 -7.98 -1.21 -6.51
C VAL A 78 -7.32 -1.93 -7.67
N PRO A 79 -6.82 -1.21 -8.70
CA PRO A 79 -5.98 -1.84 -9.73
C PRO A 79 -4.77 -2.53 -9.10
N LEU A 80 -4.46 -3.74 -9.55
CA LEU A 80 -3.25 -4.43 -9.12
C LEU A 80 -2.04 -3.87 -9.86
N LEU A 81 -1.05 -3.45 -9.08
CA LEU A 81 0.25 -3.09 -9.62
C LEU A 81 1.10 -4.35 -9.84
N PRO A 82 2.00 -4.38 -10.82
CA PRO A 82 2.86 -5.55 -11.08
C PRO A 82 3.63 -6.05 -9.84
N LYS A 83 4.05 -5.15 -8.95
CA LYS A 83 4.68 -5.52 -7.66
C LYS A 83 3.73 -6.27 -6.74
N ALA A 84 2.45 -5.90 -6.72
CA ALA A 84 1.44 -6.62 -5.93
C ALA A 84 1.17 -8.02 -6.50
N GLU A 85 1.11 -8.15 -7.82
CA GLU A 85 0.98 -9.46 -8.50
C GLU A 85 2.18 -10.37 -8.22
N ALA A 86 3.40 -9.83 -8.31
CA ALA A 86 4.63 -10.56 -8.00
C ALA A 86 4.67 -11.08 -6.56
N ILE A 87 4.16 -10.29 -5.59
CA ILE A 87 4.04 -10.73 -4.21
C ILE A 87 3.06 -11.91 -4.11
N LEU A 88 1.89 -11.82 -4.74
CA LEU A 88 0.91 -12.92 -4.70
C LEU A 88 1.46 -14.18 -5.34
N MET A 89 2.21 -14.06 -6.45
CA MET A 89 2.83 -15.19 -7.14
C MET A 89 3.75 -16.01 -6.23
N LYS A 90 4.49 -15.37 -5.31
CA LYS A 90 5.34 -16.08 -4.33
C LYS A 90 4.57 -17.04 -3.42
N TYR A 91 3.29 -16.77 -3.21
CA TYR A 91 2.40 -17.55 -2.34
C TYR A 91 1.40 -18.38 -3.14
N SER A 92 1.50 -18.38 -4.47
CA SER A 92 0.64 -19.19 -5.32
C SER A 92 1.12 -20.65 -5.35
N LYS A 93 0.16 -21.56 -5.46
CA LYS A 93 0.39 -22.99 -5.67
C LYS A 93 0.43 -23.39 -7.14
N THR A 94 0.10 -22.46 -8.04
CA THR A 94 0.03 -22.66 -9.49
C THR A 94 0.75 -21.52 -10.20
N ASP A 95 0.78 -21.54 -11.52
CA ASP A 95 1.28 -20.45 -12.35
C ASP A 95 0.30 -19.23 -12.42
N ASP A 96 -0.80 -19.29 -11.70
CA ASP A 96 -1.76 -18.20 -11.55
C ASP A 96 -1.61 -17.54 -10.15
N PHE A 97 -1.14 -16.30 -10.12
CA PHE A 97 -0.94 -15.59 -8.85
C PHE A 97 -2.24 -15.44 -8.03
N ARG A 98 -3.41 -15.63 -8.65
CA ARG A 98 -4.71 -15.58 -7.94
C ARG A 98 -4.94 -16.77 -7.01
N ASP A 99 -4.19 -17.86 -7.20
CA ASP A 99 -4.26 -19.08 -6.38
C ASP A 99 -3.35 -19.01 -5.14
N PHE A 100 -2.97 -17.81 -4.75
CA PHE A 100 -2.16 -17.58 -3.57
C PHE A 100 -2.86 -18.00 -2.27
N GLU A 101 -2.04 -18.50 -1.34
CA GLU A 101 -2.46 -18.80 0.03
C GLU A 101 -1.46 -18.23 1.02
N TRP A 102 -1.92 -17.38 1.92
CA TRP A 102 -1.13 -16.92 3.04
C TRP A 102 -1.90 -17.01 4.36
N LYS A 103 -1.16 -17.24 5.45
CA LYS A 103 -1.73 -17.30 6.80
C LYS A 103 -1.21 -16.13 7.62
N ILE A 104 -1.93 -15.02 7.57
CA ILE A 104 -1.57 -13.81 8.31
C ILE A 104 -1.83 -14.05 9.80
N PRO A 105 -0.82 -13.88 10.69
CA PRO A 105 -0.98 -14.04 12.13
C PRO A 105 -1.92 -12.98 12.73
N CYS A 106 -2.22 -13.05 14.02
CA CYS A 106 -3.01 -11.99 14.69
C CYS A 106 -2.28 -10.62 14.62
N ASN A 107 -3.04 -9.55 14.74
CA ASN A 107 -2.54 -8.19 14.51
C ASN A 107 -1.35 -7.83 15.41
N GLN A 108 -1.35 -8.28 16.67
CA GLN A 108 -0.22 -8.06 17.57
C GLN A 108 1.05 -8.72 17.05
N LYS A 109 1.02 -10.03 16.76
CA LYS A 109 2.17 -10.75 16.21
C LYS A 109 2.63 -10.24 14.86
N PHE A 110 1.70 -9.68 14.08
CA PHE A 110 2.02 -9.04 12.81
C PHE A 110 2.81 -7.74 13.05
N ASN A 111 2.32 -6.85 13.92
CA ASN A 111 3.01 -5.60 14.27
C ASN A 111 4.37 -5.83 14.95
N ASP A 112 4.50 -6.85 15.81
CA ASP A 112 5.80 -7.23 16.38
C ASP A 112 6.81 -7.60 15.29
N GLY A 113 6.36 -8.32 14.25
CA GLY A 113 7.18 -8.62 13.09
C GLY A 113 7.53 -7.39 12.27
N LEU A 114 6.58 -6.46 12.07
CA LEU A 114 6.83 -5.20 11.37
C LEU A 114 7.88 -4.35 12.09
N LYS A 115 7.81 -4.26 13.43
CA LYS A 115 8.83 -3.58 14.23
C LYS A 115 10.22 -4.14 13.96
N LYS A 116 10.36 -5.48 14.00
CA LYS A 116 11.62 -6.15 13.71
C LYS A 116 12.11 -5.90 12.28
N LEU A 117 11.20 -5.90 11.30
CA LEU A 117 11.55 -5.57 9.90
C LEU A 117 12.03 -4.13 9.76
N GLY A 118 11.41 -3.18 10.46
CA GLY A 118 11.87 -1.79 10.50
C GLY A 118 13.28 -1.66 11.07
N GLU A 119 13.57 -2.36 12.17
CA GLU A 119 14.92 -2.40 12.78
C GLU A 119 15.95 -2.98 11.80
N LEU A 120 15.63 -4.10 11.13
CA LEU A 120 16.52 -4.73 10.14
C LEU A 120 16.76 -3.85 8.91
N ALA A 121 15.74 -3.13 8.45
CA ALA A 121 15.84 -2.21 7.31
C ALA A 121 16.45 -0.84 7.67
N GLY A 122 16.73 -0.57 8.95
CA GLY A 122 17.23 0.73 9.40
C GLY A 122 16.20 1.86 9.31
N ILE A 123 14.90 1.53 9.22
CA ILE A 123 13.82 2.50 9.13
C ILE A 123 13.48 3.05 10.51
N GLN A 124 13.59 4.37 10.69
CA GLN A 124 13.33 5.02 11.98
C GLN A 124 11.83 5.20 12.30
N LYS A 125 10.98 5.06 11.30
CA LYS A 125 9.52 5.18 11.45
C LYS A 125 8.94 3.90 12.05
N PRO A 126 7.95 4.00 12.97
CA PRO A 126 7.31 2.80 13.51
C PRO A 126 6.49 2.10 12.43
N LEU A 127 6.92 0.92 12.02
CA LEU A 127 6.16 0.09 11.07
C LEU A 127 4.98 -0.56 11.81
N ILE A 128 3.79 -0.20 11.41
CA ILE A 128 2.52 -0.76 11.89
C ILE A 128 1.61 -1.07 10.71
N THR A 129 0.66 -1.95 10.86
CA THR A 129 -0.25 -2.38 9.79
C THR A 129 -0.92 -1.23 9.04
N HIS A 130 -1.29 -0.16 9.75
CA HIS A 130 -1.99 0.98 9.18
C HIS A 130 -1.09 1.86 8.29
N LEU A 131 0.22 1.85 8.56
CA LEU A 131 1.19 2.62 7.79
C LEU A 131 1.24 2.19 6.31
N GLY A 132 1.09 0.90 6.00
CA GLY A 132 1.03 0.43 4.61
C GLY A 132 -0.09 1.11 3.81
N ARG A 133 -1.27 1.24 4.41
CA ARG A 133 -2.39 1.92 3.78
C ARG A 133 -2.16 3.44 3.63
N HIS A 134 -1.53 4.08 4.59
CA HIS A 134 -1.12 5.49 4.50
C HIS A 134 -0.12 5.68 3.36
N THR A 135 0.90 4.84 3.30
CA THR A 135 1.93 4.83 2.24
C THR A 135 1.30 4.65 0.85
N PHE A 136 0.30 3.77 0.71
CA PHE A 136 -0.46 3.65 -0.54
C PHE A 136 -1.12 4.97 -0.91
N ALA A 137 -1.87 5.59 0.01
CA ALA A 137 -2.60 6.81 -0.24
C ALA A 137 -1.68 8.00 -0.62
N THR A 138 -0.54 8.13 0.04
CA THR A 138 0.39 9.25 -0.16
C THR A 138 1.45 8.94 -1.20
N THR A 139 2.38 8.06 -0.86
CA THR A 139 3.61 7.81 -1.63
C THR A 139 3.34 7.09 -2.93
N VAL A 140 2.45 6.08 -2.92
CA VAL A 140 2.18 5.26 -4.11
C VAL A 140 1.17 5.93 -5.05
N THR A 141 0.18 6.65 -4.54
CA THR A 141 -0.90 7.21 -5.37
C THR A 141 -0.87 8.73 -5.50
N LEU A 142 -1.21 9.50 -4.46
CA LEU A 142 -1.32 10.95 -4.56
C LEU A 142 -0.03 11.63 -5.02
N SER A 143 1.13 11.16 -4.57
CA SER A 143 2.44 11.68 -4.97
C SER A 143 2.79 11.41 -6.44
N ASN A 144 2.08 10.49 -7.09
CA ASN A 144 2.21 10.15 -8.50
C ASN A 144 1.03 10.65 -9.34
N GLY A 145 0.30 11.66 -8.88
CA GLY A 145 -0.73 12.34 -9.66
C GLY A 145 -2.10 11.65 -9.68
N VAL A 146 -2.31 10.60 -8.88
CA VAL A 146 -3.65 9.99 -8.76
C VAL A 146 -4.57 10.95 -8.02
N SER A 147 -5.77 11.20 -8.56
CA SER A 147 -6.71 12.16 -7.96
C SER A 147 -7.19 11.72 -6.57
N LEU A 148 -7.50 12.69 -5.72
CA LEU A 148 -8.01 12.44 -4.37
C LEU A 148 -9.30 11.61 -4.39
N GLU A 149 -10.17 11.85 -5.38
CA GLU A 149 -11.42 11.13 -5.59
C GLU A 149 -11.16 9.66 -5.92
N SER A 150 -10.20 9.39 -6.80
CA SER A 150 -9.81 8.02 -7.16
C SER A 150 -9.21 7.29 -5.96
N VAL A 151 -8.32 7.94 -5.22
CA VAL A 151 -7.75 7.36 -3.98
C VAL A 151 -8.84 7.09 -2.95
N SER A 152 -9.80 7.99 -2.79
CA SER A 152 -10.94 7.80 -1.87
C SER A 152 -11.77 6.56 -2.23
N LYS A 153 -12.03 6.33 -3.53
CA LYS A 153 -12.73 5.14 -4.03
C LYS A 153 -11.91 3.87 -3.83
N MET A 154 -10.62 3.89 -4.17
CA MET A 154 -9.72 2.76 -3.94
C MET A 154 -9.65 2.37 -2.47
N LEU A 155 -9.58 3.35 -1.58
CA LEU A 155 -9.58 3.13 -0.15
C LEU A 155 -10.96 2.73 0.42
N GLY A 156 -12.04 2.83 -0.33
CA GLY A 156 -13.41 2.57 0.15
C GLY A 156 -13.79 3.50 1.30
N HIS A 157 -13.46 4.79 1.18
CA HIS A 157 -13.90 5.80 2.15
C HIS A 157 -15.35 6.20 1.87
N SER A 158 -16.16 6.32 2.93
CA SER A 158 -17.55 6.80 2.84
C SER A 158 -17.63 8.31 2.59
N SER A 159 -16.56 9.05 2.85
CA SER A 159 -16.45 10.48 2.59
C SER A 159 -15.03 10.82 2.14
N ILE A 160 -14.93 11.71 1.16
CA ILE A 160 -13.65 12.23 0.67
C ILE A 160 -12.86 12.95 1.76
N ARG A 161 -13.53 13.48 2.79
CA ARG A 161 -12.88 14.11 3.95
C ARG A 161 -11.89 13.19 4.63
N HIS A 162 -12.14 11.88 4.65
CA HIS A 162 -11.21 10.89 5.20
C HIS A 162 -9.93 10.78 4.36
N THR A 163 -9.99 11.12 3.08
CA THR A 163 -8.83 11.10 2.17
C THR A 163 -8.08 12.44 2.16
N GLN A 164 -8.77 13.55 2.46
CA GLN A 164 -8.17 14.90 2.52
C GLN A 164 -7.05 15.03 3.57
N VAL A 165 -7.03 14.17 4.58
CA VAL A 165 -5.94 14.11 5.56
C VAL A 165 -4.60 13.83 4.85
N TYR A 166 -4.60 12.96 3.86
CA TYR A 166 -3.40 12.61 3.07
C TYR A 166 -2.97 13.73 2.13
N ALA A 167 -3.90 14.55 1.63
CA ALA A 167 -3.60 15.66 0.74
C ALA A 167 -2.77 16.76 1.41
N LYS A 168 -2.85 16.92 2.73
CA LYS A 168 -2.05 17.89 3.48
C LYS A 168 -0.56 17.59 3.43
N ASP A 169 -0.20 16.30 3.41
CA ASP A 169 1.19 15.84 3.36
C ASP A 169 1.79 16.00 1.94
N VAL A 170 0.93 16.03 0.92
CA VAL A 170 1.31 16.21 -0.50
C VAL A 170 1.42 17.69 -0.90
N ALA A 171 0.83 18.61 -0.13
CA ALA A 171 0.82 20.05 -0.45
C ALA A 171 2.23 20.67 -0.56
N SER A 172 3.24 20.09 0.06
CA SER A 172 4.63 20.49 -0.11
C SER A 172 5.18 20.19 -1.52
N LYS A 173 4.61 19.20 -2.22
CA LYS A 173 4.97 18.82 -3.59
C LYS A 173 4.34 19.75 -4.63
N VAL A 174 3.18 20.35 -4.34
CA VAL A 174 2.52 21.34 -5.23
C VAL A 174 3.44 22.52 -5.54
N LYS A 175 4.31 22.92 -4.61
CA LYS A 175 5.33 23.95 -4.88
C LYS A 175 6.35 23.49 -5.95
N GLY A 176 6.70 22.22 -5.96
CA GLY A 176 7.59 21.64 -6.99
C GLY A 176 6.94 21.58 -8.37
N GLU A 177 5.66 21.20 -8.42
CA GLU A 177 4.87 21.14 -9.65
C GLU A 177 4.64 22.53 -10.26
N LEU A 178 4.35 23.53 -9.43
CA LEU A 178 4.27 24.94 -9.86
C LEU A 178 5.58 25.46 -10.44
N ASN A 179 6.73 24.98 -10.00
CA ASN A 179 8.01 25.35 -10.60
C ASN A 179 8.19 24.76 -12.00
N HIS A 180 7.62 23.60 -12.29
CA HIS A 180 7.58 23.04 -13.65
C HIS A 180 6.68 23.89 -14.57
N VAL A 181 5.49 24.23 -14.09
CA VAL A 181 4.55 25.09 -14.82
C VAL A 181 5.15 26.49 -15.07
N LYS A 182 5.83 27.08 -14.08
CA LYS A 182 6.52 28.38 -14.25
C LYS A 182 7.57 28.35 -15.35
N LYS A 183 8.27 27.24 -15.57
CA LYS A 183 9.25 27.10 -16.66
C LYS A 183 8.61 27.01 -18.04
N LEU A 184 7.33 26.59 -18.13
CA LEU A 184 6.60 26.50 -19.39
C LEU A 184 6.08 27.88 -19.87
N PHE A 185 6.02 28.87 -18.97
CA PHE A 185 5.49 30.21 -19.24
C PHE A 185 6.54 31.31 -19.05
N GLN A 186 7.81 30.99 -19.02
CA GLN A 186 8.95 31.93 -19.15
C GLN A 186 9.49 31.93 -20.58
#